data_47f5b9117ce4258b1aa16a32546bbc26
#
_entry.id   47f5b9117ce4258b1aa16a32546bbc26
#
_cell.length_a   1.000
_cell.length_b   1.000
_cell.length_c   1.000
_cell.angle_alpha   90.00
_cell.angle_beta   90.00
_cell.angle_gamma   90.00
#
_symmetry.space_group_name_H-M   'P 1'
#
loop_
_entity.id
_entity.type
_entity.pdbx_description
1 polymer ?
#
loop_
_entity_poly.entity_id
_entity_poly.type
_entity_poly.pdbx_seq_one_letter_code
_entity_poly.pdbx_strand_id
1 'polypeptide(L)'
;MVKPKTIHRAIKYRLFPDEEQEIQINRTFGCVRKVYNMGLEMQMGLYASGFKTMSKTDMNNYCNRAWKTEFPFLREVDKFALTHSIYDLDAAYKNFFEGRAKFPRFKSKKNPRNSYTTNFTNENISVTGGKNGKGSVKLPKLGSVDAKVHRIPPANWNITGATISKSASGKYFVSILFSIQAKIPAPQLDEDNAIGLDYSSPDFYEDSDGNKPNVPHAYRKSERRLAKEQRKLSRMEYGSQNYLKQKKVVAEIHEHVANQRRDFCHKESRKIANSYDIVCVEDLDLHAQAQALRFGKAIGDNGFGMFRTALQ
;
A
#
# COMPACT_ATOMS: atom_id res chain seq x y z
N MET A 1 25.84 -24.01 -12.23
CA MET A 1 25.51 -22.55 -12.52
C MET A 1 24.18 -22.23 -11.90
N VAL A 2 24.10 -21.17 -11.06
CA VAL A 2 22.85 -20.72 -10.44
C VAL A 2 21.95 -20.15 -11.54
N LYS A 3 20.72 -20.71 -11.68
CA LYS A 3 19.73 -20.21 -12.64
C LYS A 3 19.25 -18.80 -12.20
N PRO A 4 19.11 -17.85 -13.13
CA PRO A 4 18.58 -16.52 -12.77
C PRO A 4 17.13 -16.66 -12.28
N LYS A 5 16.83 -15.97 -11.17
CA LYS A 5 15.48 -15.87 -10.60
C LYS A 5 14.91 -14.48 -10.87
N THR A 6 13.63 -14.43 -11.26
CA THR A 6 12.94 -13.15 -11.39
C THR A 6 12.56 -12.63 -10.01
N ILE A 7 13.05 -11.44 -9.67
CA ILE A 7 12.71 -10.74 -8.43
C ILE A 7 11.85 -9.54 -8.80
N HIS A 8 10.86 -9.27 -7.97
CA HIS A 8 10.04 -8.05 -8.09
C HIS A 8 10.43 -7.04 -7.02
N ARG A 9 10.66 -5.79 -7.45
CA ARG A 9 10.93 -4.66 -6.53
C ARG A 9 10.08 -3.48 -6.90
N ALA A 10 9.60 -2.74 -5.89
CA ALA A 10 8.83 -1.53 -6.08
C ALA A 10 9.59 -0.31 -5.55
N ILE A 11 9.55 0.79 -6.32
CA ILE A 11 10.04 2.10 -5.84
C ILE A 11 8.84 3.04 -5.77
N LYS A 12 8.66 3.68 -4.60
CA LYS A 12 7.55 4.59 -4.35
C LYS A 12 8.04 6.04 -4.42
N TYR A 13 7.50 6.82 -5.35
CA TYR A 13 7.79 8.24 -5.51
C TYR A 13 6.62 9.10 -5.04
N ARG A 14 6.93 10.27 -4.49
CA ARG A 14 5.97 11.33 -4.23
C ARG A 14 5.66 12.05 -5.54
N LEU A 15 4.37 12.19 -5.88
CA LEU A 15 3.89 12.97 -7.02
C LEU A 15 3.41 14.36 -6.60
N PHE A 16 3.56 15.32 -7.51
CA PHE A 16 3.06 16.69 -7.42
C PHE A 16 2.25 16.99 -8.68
N PRO A 17 1.05 16.38 -8.82
CA PRO A 17 0.20 16.63 -9.99
C PRO A 17 -0.28 18.09 -10.00
N ASP A 18 -0.44 18.65 -11.19
CA ASP A 18 -1.17 19.90 -11.41
C ASP A 18 -2.68 19.69 -11.25
N GLU A 19 -3.47 20.74 -11.42
CA GLU A 19 -4.91 20.70 -11.19
C GLU A 19 -5.63 19.76 -12.17
N GLU A 20 -5.25 19.75 -13.45
CA GLU A 20 -5.85 18.88 -14.47
C GLU A 20 -5.52 17.41 -14.19
N GLN A 21 -4.27 17.15 -13.83
CA GLN A 21 -3.81 15.80 -13.44
C GLN A 21 -4.49 15.33 -12.16
N GLU A 22 -4.70 16.22 -11.17
CA GLU A 22 -5.46 15.86 -9.95
C GLU A 22 -6.90 15.48 -10.28
N ILE A 23 -7.57 16.24 -11.14
CA ILE A 23 -8.93 15.96 -11.61
C ILE A 23 -8.97 14.60 -12.29
N GLN A 24 -8.03 14.32 -13.18
CA GLN A 24 -7.96 13.04 -13.92
C GLN A 24 -7.67 11.85 -13.00
N ILE A 25 -6.76 11.99 -12.02
CA ILE A 25 -6.49 10.97 -11.00
C ILE A 25 -7.75 10.69 -10.17
N ASN A 26 -8.43 11.73 -9.67
CA ASN A 26 -9.63 11.57 -8.86
C ASN A 26 -10.80 10.97 -9.66
N ARG A 27 -10.94 11.32 -10.94
CA ARG A 27 -11.88 10.69 -11.90
C ARG A 27 -11.60 9.20 -12.03
N THR A 28 -10.32 8.82 -12.20
CA THR A 28 -9.91 7.41 -12.30
C THR A 28 -10.25 6.65 -11.01
N PHE A 29 -10.01 7.21 -9.81
CA PHE A 29 -10.45 6.59 -8.55
C PHE A 29 -11.96 6.37 -8.50
N GLY A 30 -12.75 7.31 -9.03
CA GLY A 30 -14.21 7.19 -9.14
C GLY A 30 -14.63 6.03 -10.03
N CYS A 31 -14.04 5.93 -11.23
CA CYS A 31 -14.33 4.90 -12.22
C CYS A 31 -13.94 3.50 -11.72
N VAL A 32 -12.76 3.36 -11.12
CA VAL A 32 -12.28 2.09 -10.52
C VAL A 32 -13.24 1.60 -9.43
N ARG A 33 -13.69 2.51 -8.55
CA ARG A 33 -14.67 2.17 -7.52
C ARG A 33 -16.02 1.76 -8.12
N LYS A 34 -16.50 2.48 -9.15
CA LYS A 34 -17.76 2.16 -9.84
C LYS A 34 -17.69 0.77 -10.45
N VAL A 35 -16.65 0.48 -11.23
CA VAL A 35 -16.47 -0.83 -11.91
C VAL A 35 -16.38 -1.97 -10.89
N TYR A 36 -15.65 -1.78 -9.79
CA TYR A 36 -15.62 -2.76 -8.71
C TYR A 36 -17.01 -3.06 -8.13
N ASN A 37 -17.78 -2.00 -7.85
CA ASN A 37 -19.11 -2.13 -7.26
C ASN A 37 -20.09 -2.77 -8.22
N MET A 38 -20.09 -2.38 -9.49
CA MET A 38 -20.93 -2.99 -10.54
C MET A 38 -20.58 -4.48 -10.72
N GLY A 39 -19.28 -4.83 -10.68
CA GLY A 39 -18.85 -6.22 -10.73
C GLY A 39 -19.32 -7.03 -9.52
N LEU A 40 -19.24 -6.45 -8.32
CA LEU A 40 -19.72 -7.10 -7.11
C LEU A 40 -21.24 -7.31 -7.15
N GLU A 41 -22.00 -6.28 -7.53
CA GLU A 41 -23.45 -6.35 -7.68
C GLU A 41 -23.88 -7.41 -8.69
N MET A 42 -23.22 -7.45 -9.84
CA MET A 42 -23.47 -8.45 -10.89
C MET A 42 -23.21 -9.87 -10.39
N GLN A 43 -22.08 -10.13 -9.70
CA GLN A 43 -21.77 -11.45 -9.15
C GLN A 43 -22.80 -11.90 -8.11
N MET A 44 -23.20 -10.98 -7.23
CA MET A 44 -24.24 -11.25 -6.23
C MET A 44 -25.59 -11.56 -6.89
N GLY A 45 -25.97 -10.81 -7.91
CA GLY A 45 -27.22 -11.02 -8.65
C GLY A 45 -27.25 -12.35 -9.39
N LEU A 46 -26.17 -12.70 -10.09
CA LEU A 46 -26.04 -14.00 -10.77
C LEU A 46 -26.16 -15.16 -9.77
N TYR A 47 -25.44 -15.07 -8.66
CA TYR A 47 -25.49 -16.10 -7.62
C TYR A 47 -26.90 -16.24 -7.02
N ALA A 48 -27.55 -15.14 -6.67
CA ALA A 48 -28.91 -15.14 -6.10
C ALA A 48 -29.94 -15.70 -7.08
N SER A 49 -29.73 -15.55 -8.39
CA SER A 49 -30.62 -16.10 -9.44
C SER A 49 -30.27 -17.53 -9.84
N GLY A 50 -29.32 -18.20 -9.17
CA GLY A 50 -28.89 -19.56 -9.49
C GLY A 50 -28.04 -19.69 -10.77
N PHE A 51 -27.58 -18.57 -11.33
CA PHE A 51 -26.70 -18.58 -12.49
C PHE A 51 -25.23 -18.72 -12.09
N LYS A 52 -24.44 -19.24 -13.03
CA LYS A 52 -22.99 -19.29 -12.87
C LYS A 52 -22.40 -17.87 -12.82
N THR A 53 -21.57 -17.61 -11.82
CA THR A 53 -20.84 -16.35 -11.70
C THR A 53 -19.83 -16.17 -12.85
N MET A 54 -19.58 -14.92 -13.22
CA MET A 54 -18.64 -14.60 -14.31
C MET A 54 -17.19 -14.78 -13.85
N SER A 55 -16.34 -15.28 -14.77
CA SER A 55 -14.90 -15.22 -14.58
C SER A 55 -14.40 -13.76 -14.69
N LYS A 56 -13.19 -13.48 -14.14
CA LYS A 56 -12.57 -12.15 -14.31
C LYS A 56 -12.40 -11.73 -15.77
N THR A 57 -12.15 -12.70 -16.66
CA THR A 57 -11.99 -12.45 -18.08
C THR A 57 -13.31 -12.05 -18.74
N ASP A 58 -14.38 -12.80 -18.45
CA ASP A 58 -15.72 -12.50 -18.97
C ASP A 58 -16.24 -11.16 -18.47
N MET A 59 -16.03 -10.88 -17.18
CA MET A 59 -16.39 -9.59 -16.61
C MET A 59 -15.61 -8.43 -17.22
N ASN A 60 -14.31 -8.60 -17.50
CA ASN A 60 -13.51 -7.60 -18.20
C ASN A 60 -14.00 -7.38 -19.63
N ASN A 61 -14.37 -8.44 -20.34
CA ASN A 61 -14.97 -8.35 -21.67
C ASN A 61 -16.33 -7.63 -21.61
N TYR A 62 -17.16 -7.96 -20.63
CA TYR A 62 -18.44 -7.30 -20.39
C TYR A 62 -18.26 -5.81 -20.08
N CYS A 63 -17.30 -5.46 -19.23
CA CYS A 63 -16.93 -4.07 -18.96
C CYS A 63 -16.58 -3.31 -20.25
N ASN A 64 -15.79 -3.92 -21.13
CA ASN A 64 -15.35 -3.28 -22.35
C ASN A 64 -16.48 -3.11 -23.39
N ARG A 65 -17.41 -4.07 -23.48
CA ARG A 65 -18.48 -4.09 -24.50
C ARG A 65 -19.75 -3.37 -24.00
N ALA A 66 -20.20 -3.67 -22.78
CA ALA A 66 -21.46 -3.17 -22.23
C ALA A 66 -21.28 -1.93 -21.37
N TRP A 67 -20.51 -2.02 -20.25
CA TRP A 67 -20.41 -0.90 -19.31
C TRP A 67 -19.79 0.36 -19.91
N LYS A 68 -18.78 0.24 -20.79
CA LYS A 68 -18.20 1.41 -21.48
C LYS A 68 -19.14 2.03 -22.52
N THR A 69 -20.15 1.31 -22.96
CA THR A 69 -21.19 1.84 -23.84
C THR A 69 -22.27 2.53 -23.04
N GLU A 70 -22.71 1.92 -21.94
CA GLU A 70 -23.69 2.48 -21.02
C GLU A 70 -23.13 3.70 -20.25
N PHE A 71 -21.85 3.65 -19.88
CA PHE A 71 -21.15 4.71 -19.14
C PHE A 71 -19.94 5.23 -19.93
N PRO A 72 -20.12 6.14 -20.93
CA PRO A 72 -19.03 6.58 -21.81
C PRO A 72 -17.82 7.18 -21.10
N PHE A 73 -18.02 7.81 -19.90
CA PHE A 73 -16.94 8.38 -19.10
C PHE A 73 -15.90 7.34 -18.63
N LEU A 74 -16.20 6.03 -18.66
CA LEU A 74 -15.23 4.96 -18.40
C LEU A 74 -14.15 4.86 -19.49
N ARG A 75 -14.37 5.46 -20.67
CA ARG A 75 -13.36 5.53 -21.75
C ARG A 75 -12.34 6.67 -21.55
N GLU A 76 -12.66 7.65 -20.70
CA GLU A 76 -11.81 8.80 -20.41
C GLU A 76 -10.63 8.46 -19.51
N VAL A 77 -10.72 7.35 -18.75
CA VAL A 77 -9.70 6.90 -17.83
C VAL A 77 -8.84 5.77 -18.40
N ASP A 78 -7.77 5.44 -17.72
CA ASP A 78 -6.90 4.34 -18.12
C ASP A 78 -7.63 2.99 -18.11
N LYS A 79 -7.57 2.28 -19.25
CA LYS A 79 -8.24 0.98 -19.41
C LYS A 79 -7.74 -0.09 -18.44
N PHE A 80 -6.43 -0.08 -18.13
CA PHE A 80 -5.84 -1.04 -17.21
C PHE A 80 -6.27 -0.79 -15.76
N ALA A 81 -6.53 0.46 -15.39
CA ALA A 81 -7.08 0.77 -14.07
C ALA A 81 -8.45 0.09 -13.85
N LEU A 82 -9.30 0.04 -14.88
CA LEU A 82 -10.58 -0.65 -14.83
C LEU A 82 -10.39 -2.19 -14.80
N THR A 83 -9.48 -2.73 -15.61
CA THR A 83 -9.15 -4.17 -15.61
C THR A 83 -8.64 -4.62 -14.24
N HIS A 84 -7.71 -3.87 -13.63
CA HIS A 84 -7.22 -4.18 -12.29
C HIS A 84 -8.32 -4.12 -11.22
N SER A 85 -9.29 -3.22 -11.37
CA SER A 85 -10.43 -3.17 -10.46
C SER A 85 -11.27 -4.47 -10.45
N ILE A 86 -11.42 -5.10 -11.61
CA ILE A 86 -12.09 -6.39 -11.78
C ILE A 86 -11.22 -7.51 -11.17
N TYR A 87 -9.91 -7.46 -11.39
CA TYR A 87 -8.98 -8.44 -10.82
C TYR A 87 -8.87 -8.32 -9.30
N ASP A 88 -8.98 -7.11 -8.74
CA ASP A 88 -9.08 -6.89 -7.30
C ASP A 88 -10.34 -7.52 -6.72
N LEU A 89 -11.46 -7.49 -7.44
CA LEU A 89 -12.70 -8.15 -7.04
C LEU A 89 -12.54 -9.68 -7.06
N ASP A 90 -11.97 -10.25 -8.13
CA ASP A 90 -11.67 -11.68 -8.23
C ASP A 90 -10.76 -12.14 -7.09
N ALA A 91 -9.71 -11.38 -6.78
CA ALA A 91 -8.82 -11.65 -5.65
C ALA A 91 -9.55 -11.57 -4.30
N ALA A 92 -10.48 -10.61 -4.13
CA ALA A 92 -11.27 -10.48 -2.91
C ALA A 92 -12.17 -11.69 -2.71
N TYR A 93 -12.81 -12.22 -3.76
CA TYR A 93 -13.60 -13.46 -3.69
C TYR A 93 -12.72 -14.68 -3.38
N LYS A 94 -11.56 -14.81 -4.01
CA LYS A 94 -10.62 -15.89 -3.70
C LYS A 94 -10.20 -15.89 -2.23
N ASN A 95 -9.82 -14.72 -1.70
CA ASN A 95 -9.46 -14.58 -0.29
C ASN A 95 -10.64 -14.92 0.65
N PHE A 96 -11.88 -14.63 0.24
CA PHE A 96 -13.08 -15.02 0.99
C PHE A 96 -13.27 -16.54 1.01
N PHE A 97 -13.25 -17.20 -0.16
CA PHE A 97 -13.44 -18.66 -0.25
C PHE A 97 -12.30 -19.46 0.41
N GLU A 98 -11.11 -18.91 0.46
CA GLU A 98 -9.95 -19.51 1.16
C GLU A 98 -9.92 -19.15 2.67
N GLY A 99 -10.94 -18.50 3.21
CA GLY A 99 -11.05 -18.15 4.63
C GLY A 99 -10.10 -17.03 5.11
N ARG A 100 -9.33 -16.40 4.18
CA ARG A 100 -8.36 -15.36 4.52
C ARG A 100 -8.98 -13.99 4.73
N ALA A 101 -10.20 -13.75 4.23
CA ALA A 101 -10.91 -12.47 4.35
C ALA A 101 -12.43 -12.69 4.47
N LYS A 102 -13.11 -11.64 4.96
CA LYS A 102 -14.59 -11.60 4.96
C LYS A 102 -15.11 -11.36 3.54
N PHE A 103 -16.42 -11.59 3.33
CA PHE A 103 -17.10 -11.35 2.06
C PHE A 103 -16.80 -9.94 1.50
N PRO A 104 -16.57 -9.79 0.18
CA PRO A 104 -16.29 -8.52 -0.47
C PRO A 104 -17.38 -7.49 -0.17
N ARG A 105 -16.99 -6.24 0.09
CA ARG A 105 -17.90 -5.14 0.40
C ARG A 105 -17.87 -4.07 -0.68
N PHE A 106 -18.99 -3.38 -0.89
CA PHE A 106 -19.04 -2.19 -1.74
C PHE A 106 -18.06 -1.14 -1.28
N LYS A 107 -17.28 -0.59 -2.22
CA LYS A 107 -16.34 0.51 -1.96
C LYS A 107 -17.10 1.82 -1.85
N SER A 108 -16.86 2.60 -0.79
CA SER A 108 -17.53 3.87 -0.50
C SER A 108 -16.63 5.08 -0.74
N LYS A 109 -17.23 6.23 -1.12
CA LYS A 109 -16.55 7.54 -1.15
C LYS A 109 -16.25 8.07 0.25
N LYS A 110 -16.99 7.65 1.28
CA LYS A 110 -16.80 8.08 2.67
C LYS A 110 -15.49 7.56 3.28
N ASN A 111 -15.09 6.31 2.91
CA ASN A 111 -13.85 5.66 3.34
C ASN A 111 -13.03 5.21 2.12
N PRO A 112 -12.49 6.12 1.33
CA PRO A 112 -11.85 5.76 0.08
C PRO A 112 -10.44 5.20 0.33
N ARG A 113 -10.18 4.00 -0.15
CA ARG A 113 -8.82 3.60 -0.52
C ARG A 113 -8.59 4.11 -1.93
N ASN A 114 -8.05 5.33 -2.03
CA ASN A 114 -7.82 5.97 -3.32
C ASN A 114 -6.53 5.43 -3.95
N SER A 115 -6.67 4.38 -4.72
CA SER A 115 -5.57 3.81 -5.52
C SER A 115 -6.11 3.14 -6.77
N TYR A 116 -5.29 3.12 -7.83
CA TYR A 116 -5.50 2.30 -9.02
C TYR A 116 -4.14 1.84 -9.55
N THR A 117 -4.15 0.68 -10.22
CA THR A 117 -2.96 0.08 -10.83
C THR A 117 -3.09 0.11 -12.35
N THR A 118 -1.99 0.36 -13.03
CA THR A 118 -1.87 0.34 -14.50
C THR A 118 -0.69 -0.52 -14.93
N ASN A 119 -0.79 -1.10 -16.13
CA ASN A 119 0.27 -1.92 -16.69
C ASN A 119 1.24 -1.09 -17.54
N PHE A 120 2.48 -1.52 -17.57
CA PHE A 120 3.46 -1.02 -18.53
C PHE A 120 3.18 -1.63 -19.91
N THR A 121 2.95 -0.79 -20.90
CA THR A 121 2.78 -1.16 -22.32
C THR A 121 3.25 -0.01 -23.20
N ASN A 122 4.01 -0.31 -24.27
CA ASN A 122 4.42 0.70 -25.24
C ASN A 122 5.03 1.98 -24.59
N GLU A 123 5.93 1.79 -23.64
CA GLU A 123 6.64 2.88 -22.96
C GLU A 123 5.75 3.96 -22.32
N ASN A 124 4.54 3.56 -21.89
CA ASN A 124 3.56 4.45 -21.28
C ASN A 124 3.91 4.86 -19.85
N ILE A 125 4.92 4.22 -19.23
CA ILE A 125 5.43 4.55 -17.92
C ILE A 125 6.94 4.75 -18.00
N SER A 126 7.44 5.88 -17.54
CA SER A 126 8.88 6.14 -17.42
C SER A 126 9.19 7.03 -16.23
N VAL A 127 10.44 6.96 -15.75
CA VAL A 127 10.94 7.80 -14.65
C VAL A 127 12.10 8.62 -15.17
N THR A 128 11.99 9.94 -15.06
CA THR A 128 13.07 10.88 -15.42
C THR A 128 13.55 11.54 -14.14
N GLY A 129 14.81 11.33 -13.82
CA GLY A 129 15.48 11.96 -12.69
C GLY A 129 16.11 13.28 -13.08
N GLY A 130 16.19 14.20 -12.13
CA GLY A 130 16.87 15.49 -12.27
C GLY A 130 17.75 15.79 -11.07
N LYS A 131 18.34 16.99 -11.05
CA LYS A 131 19.18 17.47 -9.95
C LYS A 131 18.35 17.59 -8.65
N ASN A 132 18.99 17.34 -7.51
CA ASN A 132 18.41 17.50 -6.16
C ASN A 132 17.12 16.69 -5.90
N GLY A 133 16.98 15.51 -6.53
CA GLY A 133 15.80 14.66 -6.37
C GLY A 133 14.53 15.18 -7.04
N LYS A 134 14.60 16.27 -7.81
CA LYS A 134 13.51 16.68 -8.70
C LYS A 134 13.50 15.77 -9.92
N GLY A 135 12.34 15.53 -10.47
CA GLY A 135 12.14 14.69 -11.65
C GLY A 135 10.68 14.56 -11.99
N SER A 136 10.37 13.67 -12.90
CA SER A 136 8.99 13.41 -13.30
C SER A 136 8.76 11.92 -13.55
N VAL A 137 7.49 11.54 -13.51
CA VAL A 137 7.03 10.20 -13.87
C VAL A 137 5.97 10.33 -14.97
N LYS A 138 6.23 9.73 -16.13
CA LYS A 138 5.23 9.61 -17.20
C LYS A 138 4.25 8.52 -16.82
N LEU A 139 2.95 8.81 -16.94
CA LEU A 139 1.86 7.89 -16.59
C LEU A 139 0.75 7.94 -17.64
N PRO A 140 0.04 6.81 -17.87
CA PRO A 140 -1.07 6.76 -18.82
C PRO A 140 -2.16 7.79 -18.47
N LYS A 141 -2.67 8.49 -19.49
CA LYS A 141 -3.71 9.54 -19.35
C LYS A 141 -3.33 10.77 -18.52
N LEU A 142 -2.16 10.82 -17.93
CA LEU A 142 -1.66 11.94 -17.12
C LEU A 142 -0.48 12.65 -17.78
N GLY A 143 0.21 12.00 -18.73
CA GLY A 143 1.45 12.54 -19.26
C GLY A 143 2.58 12.50 -18.21
N SER A 144 3.44 13.52 -18.23
CA SER A 144 4.54 13.67 -17.29
C SER A 144 4.06 14.41 -16.05
N VAL A 145 4.15 13.76 -14.89
CA VAL A 145 3.77 14.30 -13.59
C VAL A 145 5.01 14.58 -12.78
N ASP A 146 5.15 15.78 -12.22
CA ASP A 146 6.27 16.15 -11.36
C ASP A 146 6.37 15.22 -10.14
N ALA A 147 7.59 14.80 -9.81
CA ALA A 147 7.84 13.85 -8.76
C ALA A 147 9.12 14.12 -7.98
N LYS A 148 9.13 13.68 -6.71
CA LYS A 148 10.37 13.57 -5.95
C LYS A 148 11.03 12.23 -6.28
N VAL A 149 11.99 12.26 -7.21
CA VAL A 149 12.75 11.09 -7.65
C VAL A 149 14.02 10.96 -6.82
N HIS A 150 13.91 10.29 -5.68
CA HIS A 150 15.01 10.07 -4.73
C HIS A 150 15.97 8.96 -5.16
N ARG A 151 15.55 8.13 -6.11
CA ARG A 151 16.34 7.01 -6.65
C ARG A 151 15.95 6.79 -8.11
N ILE A 152 16.92 6.78 -9.01
CA ILE A 152 16.73 6.39 -10.40
C ILE A 152 16.86 4.86 -10.47
N PRO A 153 15.90 4.15 -11.08
CA PRO A 153 16.01 2.71 -11.26
C PRO A 153 17.19 2.39 -12.19
N PRO A 154 17.96 1.32 -11.92
CA PRO A 154 19.00 0.86 -12.84
C PRO A 154 18.40 0.50 -14.21
N ALA A 155 19.18 0.71 -15.28
CA ALA A 155 18.72 0.49 -16.66
C ALA A 155 18.31 -0.96 -16.98
N ASN A 156 18.81 -1.92 -16.22
CA ASN A 156 18.48 -3.34 -16.37
C ASN A 156 17.21 -3.77 -15.59
N TRP A 157 16.49 -2.83 -14.98
CA TRP A 157 15.22 -3.11 -14.32
C TRP A 157 14.06 -2.86 -15.29
N ASN A 158 13.24 -3.89 -15.52
CA ASN A 158 12.09 -3.79 -16.42
C ASN A 158 10.84 -3.35 -15.67
N ILE A 159 10.22 -2.24 -16.07
CA ILE A 159 8.94 -1.79 -15.53
C ILE A 159 7.86 -2.80 -15.92
N THR A 160 7.03 -3.21 -14.96
CA THR A 160 5.87 -4.09 -15.19
C THR A 160 4.54 -3.35 -15.02
N GLY A 161 4.51 -2.33 -14.18
CA GLY A 161 3.33 -1.53 -13.94
C GLY A 161 3.54 -0.48 -12.86
N ALA A 162 2.50 0.28 -12.59
CA ALA A 162 2.52 1.33 -11.56
C ALA A 162 1.20 1.38 -10.80
N THR A 163 1.27 1.66 -9.50
CA THR A 163 0.10 1.91 -8.65
C THR A 163 0.12 3.36 -8.18
N ILE A 164 -0.88 4.12 -8.60
CA ILE A 164 -1.07 5.52 -8.19
C ILE A 164 -2.00 5.53 -6.97
N SER A 165 -1.65 6.32 -5.95
CA SER A 165 -2.41 6.39 -4.70
C SER A 165 -2.45 7.80 -4.14
N LYS A 166 -3.53 8.12 -3.39
CA LYS A 166 -3.69 9.35 -2.63
C LYS A 166 -3.84 9.01 -1.15
N SER A 167 -2.99 9.60 -0.31
CA SER A 167 -3.08 9.44 1.15
C SER A 167 -4.26 10.21 1.74
N ALA A 168 -4.63 9.89 2.98
CA ALA A 168 -5.66 10.64 3.72
C ALA A 168 -5.26 12.10 3.97
N SER A 169 -3.94 12.41 4.00
CA SER A 169 -3.40 13.78 4.08
C SER A 169 -3.44 14.55 2.74
N GLY A 170 -3.95 13.93 1.67
CA GLY A 170 -4.08 14.53 0.34
C GLY A 170 -2.84 14.42 -0.53
N LYS A 171 -1.83 13.70 -0.10
CA LYS A 171 -0.59 13.52 -0.86
C LYS A 171 -0.72 12.42 -1.90
N TYR A 172 -0.15 12.64 -3.10
CA TYR A 172 -0.14 11.67 -4.19
C TYR A 172 1.20 10.91 -4.25
N PHE A 173 1.11 9.64 -4.59
CA PHE A 173 2.27 8.75 -4.73
C PHE A 173 2.09 7.84 -5.94
N VAL A 174 3.20 7.42 -6.53
CA VAL A 174 3.25 6.31 -7.47
C VAL A 174 4.23 5.27 -6.96
N SER A 175 3.81 4.01 -6.95
CA SER A 175 4.68 2.86 -6.70
C SER A 175 4.89 2.14 -8.04
N ILE A 176 6.10 2.19 -8.58
CA ILE A 176 6.45 1.54 -9.84
C ILE A 176 7.04 0.17 -9.51
N LEU A 177 6.46 -0.87 -10.10
CA LEU A 177 6.90 -2.24 -9.95
C LEU A 177 7.86 -2.61 -11.07
N PHE A 178 9.00 -3.17 -10.68
CA PHE A 178 10.04 -3.64 -11.58
C PHE A 178 10.22 -5.14 -11.45
N SER A 179 10.54 -5.81 -12.56
CA SER A 179 11.05 -7.18 -12.61
C SER A 179 12.54 -7.15 -12.91
N ILE A 180 13.30 -7.95 -12.19
CA ILE A 180 14.76 -7.99 -12.23
C ILE A 180 15.19 -9.43 -12.35
N GLN A 181 16.05 -9.73 -13.32
CA GLN A 181 16.71 -11.04 -13.41
C GLN A 181 17.96 -10.99 -12.53
N ALA A 182 17.97 -11.74 -11.44
CA ALA A 182 19.11 -11.79 -10.53
C ALA A 182 19.58 -13.23 -10.30
N LYS A 183 20.89 -13.41 -10.34
CA LYS A 183 21.52 -14.64 -9.82
C LYS A 183 21.72 -14.43 -8.32
N ILE A 184 20.94 -15.11 -7.50
CA ILE A 184 21.08 -15.08 -6.05
C ILE A 184 21.91 -16.30 -5.69
N PRO A 185 23.18 -16.15 -5.28
CA PRO A 185 23.94 -17.27 -4.72
C PRO A 185 23.23 -17.74 -3.43
N ALA A 186 23.37 -19.02 -3.12
CA ALA A 186 22.98 -19.50 -1.80
C ALA A 186 23.79 -18.72 -0.75
N PRO A 187 23.13 -18.22 0.32
CA PRO A 187 23.86 -17.57 1.39
C PRO A 187 24.83 -18.58 2.02
N GLN A 188 26.04 -18.14 2.27
CA GLN A 188 26.95 -18.85 3.18
C GLN A 188 26.58 -18.31 4.57
N LEU A 189 25.94 -19.14 5.38
CA LEU A 189 25.51 -18.78 6.72
C LEU A 189 26.55 -19.31 7.71
N ASP A 190 26.97 -18.44 8.62
CA ASP A 190 27.71 -18.82 9.80
C ASP A 190 26.69 -19.12 10.93
N GLU A 191 26.62 -20.38 11.35
CA GLU A 191 25.66 -20.78 12.39
C GLU A 191 25.99 -20.16 13.75
N ASP A 192 27.27 -19.81 13.99
CA ASP A 192 27.71 -19.14 15.21
C ASP A 192 27.37 -17.64 15.20
N ASN A 193 27.07 -17.07 14.02
CA ASN A 193 26.64 -15.68 13.86
C ASN A 193 25.11 -15.55 13.86
N ALA A 194 24.48 -16.04 14.95
CA ALA A 194 23.04 -16.05 15.14
C ALA A 194 22.60 -15.15 16.28
N ILE A 195 21.40 -14.56 16.16
CA ILE A 195 20.76 -13.74 17.20
C ILE A 195 19.32 -14.18 17.41
N GLY A 196 18.90 -14.31 18.67
CA GLY A 196 17.50 -14.49 19.07
C GLY A 196 16.87 -13.16 19.43
N LEU A 197 15.62 -12.94 19.04
CA LEU A 197 14.83 -11.73 19.36
C LEU A 197 13.53 -12.15 20.01
N ASP A 198 13.41 -11.87 21.33
CA ASP A 198 12.18 -12.06 22.08
C ASP A 198 11.36 -10.76 22.13
N TYR A 199 10.06 -10.84 21.82
CA TYR A 199 9.20 -9.65 21.80
C TYR A 199 8.91 -9.15 23.21
N SER A 200 9.29 -7.91 23.48
CA SER A 200 8.96 -7.20 24.71
C SER A 200 7.98 -6.06 24.46
N SER A 201 6.86 -6.04 25.16
CA SER A 201 5.84 -5.00 24.98
C SER A 201 6.31 -3.58 25.25
N PRO A 202 7.08 -3.26 26.31
CA PRO A 202 7.61 -1.92 26.53
C PRO A 202 8.81 -1.60 25.63
N ASP A 203 9.70 -2.59 25.37
CA ASP A 203 11.03 -2.36 24.82
C ASP A 203 11.18 -2.79 23.36
N PHE A 204 10.11 -3.27 22.72
CA PHE A 204 10.05 -3.78 21.36
C PHE A 204 10.59 -5.20 21.19
N TYR A 205 11.83 -5.46 21.55
CA TYR A 205 12.41 -6.79 21.75
C TYR A 205 13.58 -6.70 22.74
N GLU A 206 13.93 -7.85 23.27
CA GLU A 206 15.21 -8.11 23.93
C GLU A 206 15.96 -9.17 23.11
N ASP A 207 17.22 -8.90 22.79
CA ASP A 207 18.03 -9.88 22.04
C ASP A 207 18.71 -10.88 22.98
N SER A 208 19.26 -11.95 22.42
CA SER A 208 19.97 -13.01 23.19
C SER A 208 21.18 -12.49 23.97
N ASP A 209 21.67 -11.28 23.64
CA ASP A 209 22.76 -10.62 24.34
C ASP A 209 22.27 -9.64 25.44
N GLY A 210 20.95 -9.56 25.64
CA GLY A 210 20.30 -8.68 26.63
C GLY A 210 20.16 -7.23 26.18
N ASN A 211 20.39 -6.91 24.89
CA ASN A 211 20.24 -5.57 24.38
C ASN A 211 18.79 -5.26 23.97
N LYS A 212 18.42 -4.00 24.10
CA LYS A 212 17.10 -3.48 23.73
C LYS A 212 17.21 -2.29 22.79
N PRO A 213 16.38 -2.17 21.76
CA PRO A 213 16.41 -1.04 20.86
C PRO A 213 15.80 0.21 21.50
N ASN A 214 16.26 1.39 21.10
CA ASN A 214 15.67 2.66 21.55
C ASN A 214 14.40 2.99 20.75
N VAL A 215 13.26 2.52 21.23
CA VAL A 215 11.96 2.68 20.54
C VAL A 215 11.48 4.13 20.58
N PRO A 216 11.09 4.73 19.46
CA PRO A 216 10.69 6.14 19.41
C PRO A 216 9.35 6.44 20.08
N HIS A 217 8.50 5.45 20.40
CA HIS A 217 7.14 5.60 20.94
C HIS A 217 6.32 6.69 20.23
N ALA A 218 6.30 6.64 18.91
CA ALA A 218 5.80 7.70 18.04
C ALA A 218 4.33 8.06 18.31
N TYR A 219 3.48 7.07 18.59
CA TYR A 219 2.08 7.30 18.93
C TYR A 219 1.94 7.99 20.28
N ARG A 220 2.61 7.49 21.33
CA ARG A 220 2.54 8.06 22.69
C ARG A 220 2.97 9.53 22.72
N LYS A 221 4.03 9.88 21.98
CA LYS A 221 4.49 11.28 21.84
C LYS A 221 3.45 12.17 21.16
N SER A 222 2.70 11.62 20.20
CA SER A 222 1.69 12.36 19.42
C SER A 222 0.28 12.29 20.00
N GLU A 223 0.01 11.43 20.97
CA GLU A 223 -1.33 11.08 21.46
C GLU A 223 -2.13 12.30 21.96
N ARG A 224 -1.53 13.15 22.79
CA ARG A 224 -2.20 14.35 23.32
C ARG A 224 -2.62 15.31 22.20
N ARG A 225 -1.72 15.53 21.24
CA ARG A 225 -2.00 16.37 20.05
C ARG A 225 -3.10 15.76 19.20
N LEU A 226 -3.01 14.45 18.93
CA LEU A 226 -4.00 13.72 18.12
C LEU A 226 -5.38 13.80 18.78
N ALA A 227 -5.50 13.52 20.08
CA ALA A 227 -6.76 13.60 20.82
C ALA A 227 -7.36 15.01 20.81
N LYS A 228 -6.53 16.07 20.91
CA LYS A 228 -6.97 17.47 20.80
C LYS A 228 -7.56 17.76 19.41
N GLU A 229 -6.86 17.38 18.35
CA GLU A 229 -7.29 17.66 16.99
C GLU A 229 -8.51 16.81 16.56
N GLN A 230 -8.61 15.57 17.07
CA GLN A 230 -9.80 14.73 16.88
C GLN A 230 -11.03 15.30 17.60
N ARG A 231 -10.89 15.83 18.83
CA ARG A 231 -12.00 16.51 19.54
C ARG A 231 -12.47 17.78 18.82
N LYS A 232 -11.56 18.53 18.21
CA LYS A 232 -11.95 19.66 17.34
C LYS A 232 -12.75 19.15 16.12
N LEU A 233 -12.26 18.10 15.46
CA LEU A 233 -12.93 17.52 14.29
C LEU A 233 -14.34 17.04 14.61
N SER A 234 -14.55 16.35 15.76
CA SER A 234 -15.85 15.81 16.17
C SER A 234 -16.91 16.86 16.46
N ARG A 235 -16.50 18.11 16.75
CA ARG A 235 -17.39 19.23 17.01
C ARG A 235 -17.77 20.04 15.77
N MET A 236 -17.13 19.74 14.61
CA MET A 236 -17.37 20.46 13.36
C MET A 236 -18.53 19.84 12.57
N GLU A 237 -19.24 20.66 11.85
CA GLU A 237 -20.26 20.21 10.92
C GLU A 237 -19.65 19.30 9.84
N TYR A 238 -20.19 18.09 9.73
CA TYR A 238 -19.70 17.06 8.82
C TYR A 238 -19.78 17.52 7.37
N GLY A 239 -18.66 17.46 6.66
CA GLY A 239 -18.57 17.81 5.25
C GLY A 239 -18.33 19.30 4.98
N SER A 240 -18.36 20.18 5.99
CA SER A 240 -18.01 21.60 5.83
C SER A 240 -16.55 21.77 5.41
N GLN A 241 -16.20 22.92 4.83
CA GLN A 241 -14.81 23.21 4.44
C GLN A 241 -13.85 23.17 5.65
N ASN A 242 -14.31 23.65 6.81
CA ASN A 242 -13.53 23.60 8.05
C ASN A 242 -13.33 22.16 8.54
N TYR A 243 -14.37 21.32 8.45
CA TYR A 243 -14.27 19.89 8.73
C TYR A 243 -13.23 19.21 7.84
N LEU A 244 -13.24 19.48 6.52
CA LEU A 244 -12.30 18.91 5.57
C LEU A 244 -10.85 19.34 5.85
N LYS A 245 -10.62 20.61 6.19
CA LYS A 245 -9.32 21.14 6.60
C LYS A 245 -8.84 20.46 7.88
N GLN A 246 -9.69 20.36 8.90
CA GLN A 246 -9.35 19.71 10.17
C GLN A 246 -9.09 18.20 10.01
N LYS A 247 -9.88 17.52 9.17
CA LYS A 247 -9.68 16.11 8.82
C LYS A 247 -8.29 15.87 8.22
N LYS A 248 -7.81 16.81 7.38
CA LYS A 248 -6.45 16.76 6.82
C LYS A 248 -5.39 16.89 7.92
N VAL A 249 -5.54 17.79 8.88
CA VAL A 249 -4.62 17.96 10.03
C VAL A 249 -4.52 16.65 10.84
N VAL A 250 -5.65 16.02 11.15
CA VAL A 250 -5.68 14.72 11.85
C VAL A 250 -4.97 13.65 11.03
N ALA A 251 -5.21 13.60 9.71
CA ALA A 251 -4.55 12.65 8.82
C ALA A 251 -3.03 12.86 8.73
N GLU A 252 -2.56 14.11 8.75
CA GLU A 252 -1.13 14.43 8.76
C GLU A 252 -0.43 13.96 10.05
N ILE A 253 -1.09 14.06 11.20
CA ILE A 253 -0.56 13.54 12.46
C ILE A 253 -0.43 12.00 12.39
N HIS A 254 -1.47 11.31 11.93
CA HIS A 254 -1.42 9.85 11.74
C HIS A 254 -0.32 9.42 10.75
N GLU A 255 -0.16 10.16 9.65
CA GLU A 255 0.89 9.89 8.67
C GLU A 255 2.29 10.08 9.27
N HIS A 256 2.48 11.13 10.09
CA HIS A 256 3.74 11.37 10.77
C HIS A 256 4.10 10.21 11.70
N VAL A 257 3.17 9.77 12.56
CA VAL A 257 3.35 8.62 13.45
C VAL A 257 3.68 7.35 12.67
N ALA A 258 2.93 7.07 11.60
CA ALA A 258 3.16 5.90 10.76
C ALA A 258 4.53 5.92 10.07
N ASN A 259 4.99 7.10 9.63
CA ASN A 259 6.29 7.26 9.00
C ASN A 259 7.45 7.09 10.00
N GLN A 260 7.35 7.65 11.21
CA GLN A 260 8.36 7.47 12.26
C GLN A 260 8.50 5.99 12.65
N ARG A 261 7.37 5.29 12.82
CA ARG A 261 7.36 3.85 13.10
C ARG A 261 8.02 3.05 11.99
N ARG A 262 7.66 3.33 10.74
CA ARG A 262 8.23 2.65 9.57
C ARG A 262 9.74 2.89 9.45
N ASP A 263 10.19 4.12 9.65
CA ASP A 263 11.61 4.48 9.59
C ASP A 263 12.41 3.71 10.64
N PHE A 264 11.89 3.67 11.87
CA PHE A 264 12.48 2.88 12.97
C PHE A 264 12.57 1.38 12.59
N CYS A 265 11.44 0.76 12.20
CA CYS A 265 11.43 -0.66 11.83
C CYS A 265 12.41 -0.98 10.70
N HIS A 266 12.50 -0.14 9.68
CA HIS A 266 13.44 -0.37 8.58
C HIS A 266 14.91 -0.16 8.98
N LYS A 267 15.21 0.81 9.84
CA LYS A 267 16.57 1.02 10.34
C LYS A 267 17.01 -0.12 11.23
N GLU A 268 16.14 -0.55 12.13
CA GLU A 268 16.45 -1.61 13.08
C GLU A 268 16.56 -2.98 12.39
N SER A 269 15.63 -3.31 11.47
CA SER A 269 15.74 -4.55 10.70
C SER A 269 16.99 -4.58 9.82
N ARG A 270 17.38 -3.43 9.25
CA ARG A 270 18.63 -3.34 8.45
C ARG A 270 19.88 -3.50 9.32
N LYS A 271 19.88 -2.92 10.53
CA LYS A 271 20.98 -3.06 11.49
C LYS A 271 21.19 -4.54 11.82
N ILE A 272 20.13 -5.25 12.18
CA ILE A 272 20.20 -6.68 12.53
C ILE A 272 20.63 -7.51 11.32
N ALA A 273 20.00 -7.35 10.17
CA ALA A 273 20.32 -8.08 8.95
C ALA A 273 21.74 -7.81 8.39
N ASN A 274 22.40 -6.73 8.80
CA ASN A 274 23.79 -6.46 8.44
C ASN A 274 24.78 -7.06 9.47
N SER A 275 24.32 -7.38 10.67
CA SER A 275 25.19 -7.83 11.78
C SER A 275 25.16 -9.34 11.95
N TYR A 276 24.07 -10.01 11.57
CA TYR A 276 23.86 -11.43 11.83
C TYR A 276 23.42 -12.17 10.57
N ASP A 277 23.91 -13.40 10.41
CA ASP A 277 23.55 -14.29 9.29
C ASP A 277 22.23 -15.02 9.57
N ILE A 278 21.94 -15.32 10.84
CA ILE A 278 20.75 -16.02 11.29
C ILE A 278 20.01 -15.17 12.34
N VAL A 279 18.72 -14.92 12.11
CA VAL A 279 17.86 -14.19 13.04
C VAL A 279 16.68 -15.07 13.43
N CYS A 280 16.63 -15.49 14.70
CA CYS A 280 15.54 -16.24 15.28
C CYS A 280 14.51 -15.30 15.89
N VAL A 281 13.26 -15.40 15.47
CA VAL A 281 12.16 -14.55 15.95
C VAL A 281 10.99 -15.43 16.36
N GLU A 282 10.39 -15.16 17.50
CA GLU A 282 9.20 -15.86 17.97
C GLU A 282 8.00 -15.65 17.03
N ASP A 283 7.27 -16.71 16.71
CA ASP A 283 6.06 -16.66 15.87
C ASP A 283 4.81 -16.35 16.72
N LEU A 284 4.64 -15.09 17.06
CA LEU A 284 3.56 -14.60 17.91
C LEU A 284 2.30 -14.23 17.12
N ASP A 285 1.15 -14.63 17.63
CA ASP A 285 -0.13 -14.02 17.25
C ASP A 285 -0.33 -12.69 17.98
N LEU A 286 0.22 -11.62 17.40
CA LEU A 286 0.12 -10.26 17.94
C LEU A 286 -1.33 -9.77 18.05
N HIS A 287 -2.26 -10.32 17.26
CA HIS A 287 -3.67 -9.94 17.32
C HIS A 287 -4.34 -10.55 18.56
N ALA A 288 -4.10 -11.82 18.83
CA ALA A 288 -4.57 -12.50 20.02
C ALA A 288 -3.99 -11.85 21.29
N GLN A 289 -2.69 -11.54 21.32
CA GLN A 289 -2.04 -10.85 22.42
C GLN A 289 -2.63 -9.43 22.68
N ALA A 290 -2.90 -8.67 21.60
CA ALA A 290 -3.51 -7.35 21.71
C ALA A 290 -4.89 -7.40 22.39
N GLN A 291 -5.65 -8.47 22.19
CA GLN A 291 -6.98 -8.67 22.78
C GLN A 291 -6.90 -9.21 24.19
N ALA A 292 -6.15 -10.29 24.42
CA ALA A 292 -6.11 -11.01 25.69
C ALA A 292 -5.50 -10.19 26.83
N LEU A 293 -4.44 -9.43 26.55
CA LEU A 293 -3.65 -8.72 27.59
C LEU A 293 -3.93 -7.21 27.63
N ARG A 294 -4.91 -6.70 26.87
CA ARG A 294 -5.20 -5.26 26.72
C ARG A 294 -3.99 -4.43 26.26
N PHE A 295 -2.96 -5.07 25.67
CA PHE A 295 -1.74 -4.41 25.16
C PHE A 295 -1.89 -3.82 23.76
N GLY A 296 -3.10 -3.77 23.20
CA GLY A 296 -3.36 -3.29 21.84
C GLY A 296 -2.74 -1.93 21.51
N LYS A 297 -2.66 -1.02 22.51
CA LYS A 297 -2.01 0.29 22.35
C LYS A 297 -0.49 0.15 22.20
N ALA A 298 0.16 -0.67 23.01
CA ALA A 298 1.61 -0.86 22.98
C ALA A 298 2.03 -1.64 21.71
N ILE A 299 1.36 -2.74 21.42
CA ILE A 299 1.59 -3.53 20.20
C ILE A 299 1.37 -2.68 18.94
N GLY A 300 0.29 -1.87 18.93
CA GLY A 300 0.02 -0.93 17.84
C GLY A 300 1.05 0.20 17.73
N ASP A 301 1.61 0.69 18.83
CA ASP A 301 2.65 1.73 18.83
C ASP A 301 4.00 1.19 18.38
N ASN A 302 4.39 0.02 18.85
CA ASN A 302 5.66 -0.59 18.52
C ASN A 302 5.77 -0.98 17.03
N GLY A 303 4.74 -1.64 16.47
CA GLY A 303 4.74 -2.07 15.07
C GLY A 303 5.63 -3.29 14.81
N PHE A 304 5.77 -4.20 15.77
CA PHE A 304 6.63 -5.39 15.69
C PHE A 304 6.31 -6.28 14.49
N GLY A 305 5.03 -6.44 14.10
CA GLY A 305 4.66 -7.17 12.89
C GLY A 305 5.23 -6.56 11.60
N MET A 306 5.40 -5.22 11.54
CA MET A 306 6.05 -4.54 10.42
C MET A 306 7.57 -4.80 10.41
N PHE A 307 8.20 -4.82 11.58
CA PHE A 307 9.60 -5.14 11.74
C PHE A 307 9.90 -6.59 11.32
N ARG A 308 9.09 -7.56 11.80
CA ARG A 308 9.20 -8.97 11.39
C ARG A 308 9.10 -9.14 9.86
N THR A 309 8.15 -8.45 9.23
CA THR A 309 8.04 -8.45 7.76
C THR A 309 9.24 -7.81 7.06
N ALA A 310 9.92 -6.87 7.70
CA ALA A 310 11.11 -6.21 7.12
C ALA A 310 12.39 -7.04 7.30
N LEU A 311 12.43 -7.99 8.25
CA LEU A 311 13.50 -8.97 8.41
C LEU A 311 13.43 -10.11 7.38
N GLN A 312 12.22 -10.52 6.96
CA GLN A 312 11.95 -11.48 5.89
C GLN A 312 12.33 -10.92 4.50
#